data_c5a7d47eb45762c752c368698132657a
#
_entry.id   c5a7d47eb45762c752c368698132657a
#
_cell.length_a   1.000
_cell.length_b   1.000
_cell.length_c   1.000
_cell.angle_alpha   90.00
_cell.angle_beta   90.00
_cell.angle_gamma   90.00
#
_symmetry.space_group_name_H-M   'P 1'
#
loop_
_entity.id
_entity.type
_entity.pdbx_description
1 polymer ?
#
loop_
_entity_poly.entity_id
_entity_poly.type
_entity_poly.pdbx_seq_one_letter_code
_entity_poly.pdbx_strand_id
1 'polypeptide(L)'
;MGIRFKFTLYISLLLLFVIIGVSYTIFVAQKNFLTYQFSQARIKTFKSFASMCSQALRVKDDLQVHNAIKYLITTYNPSVAYAGYVGQNNVVMYLSRDNNKNIDSEFKQRIKKSDIENMQEYLSLSGEAIYEYSSPLTIDNKNAGTFVVGFSQDEMEKQIDIGVSAMTFQIKKVAIIAILLCVILANFIGYRFAKPLKLLTKTATQIADGNLDVNVSSNRKDEIGVLFNSFNNMAKQLKELDSMKDSFVSSVSHELRSPLSAIDGYCNLLIDSINKDSSKEQQLKGLNIIKQATVRLTNFINNILDLAKIKANKLEIKKVDADISSIINEIVSLFQPLALQQQKKIIYESPDEHIIINIDIERIKQLVTNLIGNAMKFTKENGHITLSLFPYSSGYGNGYVEVWVKDDGIGIPKSQVDMIFKKFFQVKDGEFKRPKGTGLGLTIVAEMIKLHNGYIWAESEVGQGTTFKFVLPKQTAN
;
A
#
# COMPACT_ATOMS: atom_id res chain seq x y z
N MET A 1 -2.13 23.43 6.19
CA MET A 1 -1.96 22.47 7.30
C MET A 1 -1.55 21.12 6.73
N GLY A 2 -0.39 20.59 7.13
CA GLY A 2 0.12 19.32 6.60
C GLY A 2 -0.64 18.10 7.15
N ILE A 3 -0.61 16.98 6.40
CA ILE A 3 -1.24 15.70 6.78
C ILE A 3 -0.88 15.28 8.20
N ARG A 4 0.37 15.47 8.61
CA ARG A 4 0.84 15.19 9.97
C ARG A 4 0.02 15.92 11.03
N PHE A 5 -0.19 17.23 10.87
CA PHE A 5 -0.95 18.04 11.83
C PHE A 5 -2.42 17.61 11.89
N LYS A 6 -3.06 17.37 10.75
CA LYS A 6 -4.45 16.92 10.70
C LYS A 6 -4.62 15.56 11.40
N PHE A 7 -3.72 14.61 11.13
CA PHE A 7 -3.77 13.27 11.69
C PHE A 7 -3.57 13.28 13.23
N THR A 8 -2.56 14.03 13.73
CA THR A 8 -2.35 14.18 15.16
C THR A 8 -3.52 14.89 15.84
N LEU A 9 -4.09 15.90 15.21
CA LEU A 9 -5.24 16.63 15.73
C LEU A 9 -6.48 15.73 15.86
N TYR A 10 -6.81 14.95 14.80
CA TYR A 10 -7.98 14.07 14.84
C TYR A 10 -7.84 12.96 15.88
N ILE A 11 -6.68 12.33 15.98
CA ILE A 11 -6.43 11.29 16.99
C ILE A 11 -6.50 11.90 18.39
N SER A 12 -5.89 13.07 18.62
CA SER A 12 -5.93 13.73 19.93
C SER A 12 -7.33 14.14 20.33
N LEU A 13 -8.15 14.64 19.40
CA LEU A 13 -9.56 14.99 19.65
C LEU A 13 -10.41 13.76 19.97
N LEU A 14 -10.23 12.67 19.23
CA LEU A 14 -10.95 11.43 19.48
C LEU A 14 -10.64 10.86 20.86
N LEU A 15 -9.36 10.81 21.22
CA LEU A 15 -8.91 10.31 22.51
C LEU A 15 -9.38 11.22 23.66
N LEU A 16 -9.35 12.54 23.47
CA LEU A 16 -9.87 13.48 24.43
C LEU A 16 -11.37 13.27 24.69
N PHE A 17 -12.14 13.05 23.64
CA PHE A 17 -13.57 12.76 23.75
C PHE A 17 -13.84 11.47 24.55
N VAL A 18 -13.07 10.40 24.28
CA VAL A 18 -13.16 9.13 25.01
C VAL A 18 -12.80 9.33 26.49
N ILE A 19 -11.71 10.05 26.80
CA ILE A 19 -11.29 10.32 28.17
C ILE A 19 -12.36 11.10 28.94
N ILE A 20 -12.94 12.13 28.34
CA ILE A 20 -14.02 12.92 28.96
C ILE A 20 -15.25 12.03 29.21
N GLY A 21 -15.67 11.23 28.23
CA GLY A 21 -16.81 10.32 28.37
C GLY A 21 -16.62 9.30 29.48
N VAL A 22 -15.48 8.64 29.53
CA VAL A 22 -15.15 7.65 30.58
C VAL A 22 -15.07 8.33 31.96
N SER A 23 -14.43 9.49 32.05
CA SER A 23 -14.34 10.25 33.31
C SER A 23 -15.70 10.64 33.85
N TYR A 24 -16.61 11.09 32.96
CA TYR A 24 -17.97 11.44 33.31
C TYR A 24 -18.78 10.23 33.80
N THR A 25 -18.69 9.10 33.11
CA THR A 25 -19.40 7.87 33.54
C THR A 25 -18.91 7.34 34.88
N ILE A 26 -17.60 7.38 35.14
CA ILE A 26 -17.01 7.01 36.44
C ILE A 26 -17.52 7.94 37.54
N PHE A 27 -17.53 9.26 37.28
CA PHE A 27 -18.01 10.27 38.25
C PHE A 27 -19.47 10.00 38.64
N VAL A 28 -20.35 9.81 37.65
CA VAL A 28 -21.79 9.54 37.90
C VAL A 28 -22.00 8.23 38.67
N ALA A 29 -21.31 7.18 38.22
CA ALA A 29 -21.40 5.86 38.85
C ALA A 29 -20.97 5.92 40.33
N GLN A 30 -19.89 6.63 40.63
CA GLN A 30 -19.34 6.75 41.95
C GLN A 30 -20.26 7.58 42.87
N LYS A 31 -20.81 8.68 42.38
CA LYS A 31 -21.77 9.49 43.12
C LYS A 31 -23.00 8.62 43.51
N ASN A 32 -23.54 7.90 42.54
CA ASN A 32 -24.68 7.01 42.81
C ASN A 32 -24.34 5.90 43.80
N PHE A 33 -23.15 5.32 43.71
CA PHE A 33 -22.70 4.29 44.63
C PHE A 33 -22.54 4.80 46.05
N LEU A 34 -21.94 5.97 46.25
CA LEU A 34 -21.80 6.59 47.57
C LEU A 34 -23.18 6.91 48.15
N THR A 35 -24.08 7.52 47.35
CA THR A 35 -25.45 7.82 47.79
C THR A 35 -26.16 6.55 48.25
N TYR A 36 -26.05 5.47 47.50
CA TYR A 36 -26.61 4.16 47.88
C TYR A 36 -26.00 3.60 49.17
N GLN A 37 -24.69 3.63 49.28
CA GLN A 37 -23.98 3.16 50.51
C GLN A 37 -24.40 3.93 51.75
N PHE A 38 -24.46 5.27 51.70
CA PHE A 38 -24.91 6.09 52.82
C PHE A 38 -26.36 5.83 53.18
N SER A 39 -27.23 5.63 52.20
CA SER A 39 -28.63 5.24 52.42
C SER A 39 -28.74 3.88 53.14
N GLN A 40 -28.01 2.87 52.72
CA GLN A 40 -28.00 1.54 53.32
C GLN A 40 -27.41 1.59 54.77
N ALA A 41 -26.36 2.37 54.98
CA ALA A 41 -25.77 2.56 56.30
C ALA A 41 -26.77 3.16 57.28
N ARG A 42 -27.54 4.19 56.88
CA ARG A 42 -28.61 4.79 57.70
C ARG A 42 -29.68 3.78 58.09
N ILE A 43 -30.18 3.00 57.12
CA ILE A 43 -31.20 1.96 57.37
C ILE A 43 -30.65 0.93 58.37
N LYS A 44 -29.41 0.48 58.19
CA LYS A 44 -28.78 -0.49 59.08
C LYS A 44 -28.62 0.08 60.47
N THR A 45 -28.14 1.31 60.62
CA THR A 45 -27.99 1.99 61.90
C THR A 45 -29.33 2.15 62.59
N PHE A 46 -30.36 2.61 61.87
CA PHE A 46 -31.71 2.73 62.40
C PHE A 46 -32.25 1.38 62.91
N LYS A 47 -32.19 0.31 62.12
CA LYS A 47 -32.66 -1.07 62.51
C LYS A 47 -31.90 -1.59 63.73
N SER A 48 -30.60 -1.37 63.81
CA SER A 48 -29.80 -1.79 64.98
C SER A 48 -30.24 -1.14 66.25
N PHE A 49 -30.44 0.17 66.20
CA PHE A 49 -30.86 0.94 67.41
C PHE A 49 -32.33 0.72 67.75
N ALA A 50 -33.21 0.52 66.78
CA ALA A 50 -34.59 0.14 67.04
C ALA A 50 -34.67 -1.20 67.79
N SER A 51 -33.80 -2.17 67.39
CA SER A 51 -33.68 -3.47 68.08
C SER A 51 -33.14 -3.31 69.50
N MET A 52 -32.12 -2.49 69.73
CA MET A 52 -31.58 -2.21 71.10
C MET A 52 -32.63 -1.58 71.97
N CYS A 53 -33.37 -0.59 71.49
CA CYS A 53 -34.45 0.03 72.27
C CYS A 53 -35.58 -0.99 72.58
N SER A 54 -35.94 -1.82 71.61
CA SER A 54 -36.93 -2.91 71.85
C SER A 54 -36.49 -3.87 72.95
N GLN A 55 -35.23 -4.27 72.97
CA GLN A 55 -34.67 -5.12 74.04
C GLN A 55 -34.70 -4.47 75.40
N ALA A 56 -34.25 -3.19 75.49
CA ALA A 56 -34.27 -2.40 76.73
C ALA A 56 -35.69 -2.25 77.30
N LEU A 57 -36.66 -1.97 76.45
CA LEU A 57 -38.06 -1.85 76.86
C LEU A 57 -38.68 -3.15 77.38
N ARG A 58 -38.25 -4.33 76.85
CA ARG A 58 -38.69 -5.64 77.35
C ARG A 58 -38.30 -5.84 78.81
N VAL A 59 -37.16 -5.32 79.23
CA VAL A 59 -36.65 -5.45 80.60
C VAL A 59 -37.18 -4.29 81.47
N LYS A 60 -37.98 -3.35 80.89
CA LYS A 60 -38.48 -2.11 81.56
C LYS A 60 -37.37 -1.22 82.07
N ASP A 61 -36.28 -1.17 81.35
CA ASP A 61 -35.12 -0.33 81.68
C ASP A 61 -35.08 0.96 80.84
N ASP A 62 -35.80 1.97 81.27
CA ASP A 62 -35.88 3.23 80.60
C ASP A 62 -34.53 3.98 80.54
N LEU A 63 -33.60 3.65 81.47
CA LEU A 63 -32.26 4.24 81.46
C LEU A 63 -31.42 3.67 80.29
N GLN A 64 -31.58 2.38 80.00
CA GLN A 64 -30.92 1.78 78.79
C GLN A 64 -31.44 2.36 77.49
N VAL A 65 -32.74 2.63 77.33
CA VAL A 65 -33.29 3.35 76.17
C VAL A 65 -32.69 4.72 76.05
N HIS A 66 -32.63 5.48 77.13
CA HIS A 66 -32.02 6.84 77.17
C HIS A 66 -30.53 6.77 76.76
N ASN A 67 -29.79 5.80 77.27
CA ASN A 67 -28.37 5.62 77.01
C ASN A 67 -28.15 5.19 75.51
N ALA A 68 -29.02 4.36 74.97
CA ALA A 68 -28.95 3.98 73.58
C ALA A 68 -29.19 5.20 72.63
N ILE A 69 -30.20 6.03 72.93
CA ILE A 69 -30.50 7.24 72.21
C ILE A 69 -29.31 8.25 72.28
N LYS A 70 -28.76 8.40 73.47
CA LYS A 70 -27.60 9.29 73.70
C LYS A 70 -26.37 8.79 72.96
N TYR A 71 -26.13 7.50 72.98
CA TYR A 71 -25.03 6.87 72.25
C TYR A 71 -25.16 7.06 70.75
N LEU A 72 -26.37 6.88 70.21
CA LEU A 72 -26.62 7.08 68.79
C LEU A 72 -26.29 8.50 68.38
N ILE A 73 -26.77 9.50 69.09
CA ILE A 73 -26.53 10.90 68.75
C ILE A 73 -25.05 11.30 68.94
N THR A 74 -24.39 10.80 69.95
CA THR A 74 -22.98 11.18 70.23
C THR A 74 -22.03 10.44 69.25
N THR A 75 -22.32 9.20 68.90
CA THR A 75 -21.46 8.41 68.03
C THR A 75 -21.61 8.77 66.56
N TYR A 76 -22.83 9.11 66.12
CA TYR A 76 -23.12 9.46 64.73
C TYR A 76 -23.30 10.96 64.50
N ASN A 77 -22.85 11.80 65.43
CA ASN A 77 -22.77 13.25 65.23
C ASN A 77 -21.74 13.56 64.12
N PRO A 78 -22.02 14.41 63.14
CA PRO A 78 -23.23 15.25 62.99
C PRO A 78 -24.31 14.61 62.09
N SER A 79 -24.17 13.39 61.65
CA SER A 79 -25.11 12.75 60.71
C SER A 79 -26.49 12.50 61.30
N VAL A 80 -26.62 12.28 62.60
CA VAL A 80 -27.90 12.14 63.30
C VAL A 80 -28.30 13.47 63.87
N ALA A 81 -29.39 14.05 63.41
CA ALA A 81 -29.94 15.32 63.89
C ALA A 81 -30.68 15.13 65.21
N TYR A 82 -31.46 14.07 65.35
CA TYR A 82 -32.17 13.70 66.53
C TYR A 82 -32.54 12.21 66.57
N ALA A 83 -32.83 11.71 67.75
CA ALA A 83 -33.44 10.41 67.97
C ALA A 83 -34.38 10.45 69.20
N GLY A 84 -35.42 9.62 69.09
CA GLY A 84 -36.41 9.60 70.18
C GLY A 84 -37.25 8.31 70.15
N TYR A 85 -37.86 8.10 71.31
CA TYR A 85 -38.84 7.06 71.57
C TYR A 85 -40.11 7.69 72.14
N VAL A 86 -41.29 7.31 71.58
CA VAL A 86 -42.59 7.76 72.05
C VAL A 86 -43.37 6.52 72.52
N GLY A 87 -43.57 6.40 73.86
CA GLY A 87 -44.34 5.32 74.45
C GLY A 87 -45.86 5.54 74.39
N GLN A 88 -46.64 4.48 74.74
CA GLN A 88 -48.11 4.53 74.65
C GLN A 88 -48.74 5.58 75.57
N ASN A 89 -48.08 5.93 76.72
CA ASN A 89 -48.56 6.92 77.69
C ASN A 89 -48.04 8.34 77.39
N ASN A 90 -47.67 8.65 76.10
CA ASN A 90 -47.06 9.91 75.75
C ASN A 90 -45.72 10.20 76.44
N VAL A 91 -45.06 9.18 76.98
CA VAL A 91 -43.72 9.34 77.53
C VAL A 91 -42.77 9.49 76.29
N VAL A 92 -42.17 10.68 76.23
CA VAL A 92 -41.25 10.98 75.10
C VAL A 92 -39.85 11.02 75.66
N MET A 93 -38.98 10.11 75.24
CA MET A 93 -37.54 10.22 75.39
C MET A 93 -36.97 10.74 74.11
N TYR A 94 -36.47 11.93 74.10
CA TYR A 94 -35.98 12.64 72.93
C TYR A 94 -34.64 13.33 73.21
N LEU A 95 -33.74 13.20 72.28
CA LEU A 95 -32.48 13.94 72.32
C LEU A 95 -32.24 14.50 70.91
N SER A 96 -31.83 15.74 70.81
CA SER A 96 -31.38 16.38 69.59
C SER A 96 -29.92 16.80 69.68
N ARG A 97 -29.27 16.88 68.54
CA ARG A 97 -27.88 17.32 68.40
C ARG A 97 -27.70 18.74 69.05
N ASP A 98 -28.61 19.63 68.80
CA ASP A 98 -28.47 21.06 69.15
C ASP A 98 -29.20 21.49 70.41
N ASN A 99 -29.75 20.57 71.20
CA ASN A 99 -30.54 20.83 72.41
C ASN A 99 -31.70 21.86 72.21
N ASN A 100 -32.25 21.89 70.97
CA ASN A 100 -33.22 22.90 70.57
C ASN A 100 -34.64 22.49 70.99
N LYS A 101 -35.21 23.23 71.99
CA LYS A 101 -36.53 22.92 72.56
C LYS A 101 -37.70 23.09 71.58
N ASN A 102 -37.54 23.80 70.46
CA ASN A 102 -38.61 23.99 69.46
C ASN A 102 -38.89 22.73 68.63
N ILE A 103 -37.93 21.87 68.48
CA ILE A 103 -38.09 20.58 67.75
C ILE A 103 -39.02 19.66 68.53
N ASP A 104 -39.08 19.79 69.86
CA ASP A 104 -39.90 18.95 70.74
C ASP A 104 -41.41 19.04 70.46
N SER A 105 -41.94 20.21 70.20
CA SER A 105 -43.38 20.43 69.92
C SER A 105 -43.79 19.90 68.52
N GLU A 106 -42.93 20.08 67.55
CA GLU A 106 -43.14 19.60 66.14
C GLU A 106 -43.00 18.11 66.07
N PHE A 107 -42.04 17.52 66.72
CA PHE A 107 -41.85 16.08 66.84
C PHE A 107 -43.07 15.38 67.46
N LYS A 108 -43.58 15.92 68.59
CA LYS A 108 -44.79 15.38 69.25
C LYS A 108 -46.06 15.47 68.38
N GLN A 109 -46.21 16.45 67.52
CA GLN A 109 -47.33 16.61 66.62
C GLN A 109 -47.27 15.65 65.45
N ARG A 110 -46.10 15.37 64.94
CA ARG A 110 -45.90 14.49 63.78
C ARG A 110 -46.09 13.02 64.13
N ILE A 111 -45.50 12.59 65.24
CA ILE A 111 -45.57 11.16 65.65
C ILE A 111 -47.01 10.73 65.97
N LYS A 112 -47.84 11.62 66.44
CA LYS A 112 -49.30 11.33 66.64
C LYS A 112 -50.01 10.99 65.33
N LYS A 113 -49.44 11.29 64.16
CA LYS A 113 -50.02 11.08 62.85
C LYS A 113 -49.47 9.88 62.10
N SER A 114 -48.33 9.29 62.53
CA SER A 114 -47.67 8.24 61.74
C SER A 114 -47.82 6.87 62.40
N ASP A 115 -48.72 6.04 61.85
CA ASP A 115 -48.96 4.67 62.29
C ASP A 115 -48.12 3.60 61.49
N ILE A 116 -47.07 4.00 60.79
CA ILE A 116 -46.43 3.08 59.82
C ILE A 116 -44.90 3.24 59.79
N GLU A 117 -44.18 2.11 59.58
CA GLU A 117 -42.79 2.05 59.17
C GLU A 117 -42.59 2.83 57.85
N ASN A 118 -42.19 4.08 57.95
CA ASN A 118 -41.98 4.91 56.75
C ASN A 118 -40.75 5.76 56.86
N MET A 119 -40.09 5.93 55.72
CA MET A 119 -39.07 6.92 55.46
C MET A 119 -39.78 8.19 54.94
N GLN A 120 -39.62 9.31 55.64
CA GLN A 120 -40.17 10.59 55.19
C GLN A 120 -39.05 11.65 55.20
N GLU A 121 -39.07 12.48 54.13
CA GLU A 121 -38.21 13.64 54.02
C GLU A 121 -39.00 14.87 54.42
N TYR A 122 -38.46 15.71 55.31
CA TYR A 122 -39.08 16.98 55.65
C TYR A 122 -38.05 18.05 55.98
N LEU A 123 -38.45 19.28 55.86
CA LEU A 123 -37.68 20.44 56.34
C LEU A 123 -38.00 20.65 57.83
N SER A 124 -36.93 20.75 58.68
CA SER A 124 -37.10 21.13 60.06
C SER A 124 -37.43 22.63 60.19
N LEU A 125 -37.89 23.08 61.37
CA LEU A 125 -38.12 24.50 61.63
C LEU A 125 -36.82 25.32 61.52
N SER A 126 -35.66 24.70 61.61
CA SER A 126 -34.36 25.31 61.35
C SER A 126 -34.00 25.47 59.92
N GLY A 127 -34.81 24.94 58.97
CA GLY A 127 -34.56 24.92 57.54
C GLY A 127 -33.62 23.79 57.07
N GLU A 128 -33.22 22.90 57.98
CA GLU A 128 -32.41 21.72 57.66
C GLU A 128 -33.29 20.60 57.08
N ALA A 129 -32.92 20.03 55.96
CA ALA A 129 -33.59 18.88 55.38
C ALA A 129 -33.20 17.60 56.12
N ILE A 130 -34.20 16.84 56.56
CA ILE A 130 -34.02 15.66 57.41
C ILE A 130 -34.71 14.47 56.82
N TYR A 131 -34.00 13.35 56.75
CA TYR A 131 -34.56 12.01 56.47
C TYR A 131 -34.96 11.36 57.77
N GLU A 132 -36.27 11.30 58.05
CA GLU A 132 -36.81 10.65 59.23
C GLU A 132 -37.18 9.20 58.96
N TYR A 133 -36.70 8.31 59.81
CA TYR A 133 -37.06 6.90 59.86
C TYR A 133 -37.84 6.66 61.14
N SER A 134 -39.00 6.01 61.02
CA SER A 134 -39.83 5.60 62.14
C SER A 134 -40.20 4.12 62.09
N SER A 135 -40.24 3.46 63.21
CA SER A 135 -40.67 2.05 63.32
C SER A 135 -41.39 1.81 64.64
N PRO A 136 -42.54 1.14 64.61
CA PRO A 136 -43.23 0.70 65.83
C PRO A 136 -42.38 -0.30 66.59
N LEU A 137 -42.25 -0.15 67.92
CA LEU A 137 -41.62 -1.10 68.79
C LEU A 137 -42.69 -2.01 69.40
N THR A 138 -42.61 -3.31 69.09
CA THR A 138 -43.53 -4.29 69.58
C THR A 138 -42.89 -5.12 70.71
N ILE A 139 -43.60 -5.30 71.83
CA ILE A 139 -43.22 -6.17 72.94
C ILE A 139 -44.38 -7.16 73.12
N ASP A 140 -44.14 -8.46 73.08
CA ASP A 140 -45.12 -9.53 73.24
C ASP A 140 -46.38 -9.33 72.34
N ASN A 141 -46.15 -8.95 71.06
CA ASN A 141 -47.17 -8.60 70.09
C ASN A 141 -48.08 -7.37 70.40
N LYS A 142 -47.69 -6.57 71.39
CA LYS A 142 -48.38 -5.31 71.69
C LYS A 142 -47.49 -4.16 71.29
N ASN A 143 -48.10 -3.12 70.66
CA ASN A 143 -47.35 -1.90 70.34
C ASN A 143 -46.88 -1.23 71.65
N ALA A 144 -45.60 -1.11 71.86
CA ALA A 144 -44.98 -0.47 73.04
C ALA A 144 -44.71 1.01 72.79
N GLY A 145 -44.68 1.45 71.54
CA GLY A 145 -44.37 2.84 71.18
C GLY A 145 -43.73 2.88 69.80
N THR A 146 -43.19 4.05 69.40
CA THR A 146 -42.51 4.29 68.12
C THR A 146 -41.11 4.84 68.35
N PHE A 147 -40.11 4.26 67.73
CA PHE A 147 -38.75 4.73 67.67
C PHE A 147 -38.57 5.56 66.44
N VAL A 148 -37.94 6.72 66.53
CA VAL A 148 -37.74 7.68 65.44
C VAL A 148 -36.31 8.18 65.44
N VAL A 149 -35.72 8.27 64.25
CA VAL A 149 -34.38 8.86 64.05
C VAL A 149 -34.40 9.77 62.82
N GLY A 150 -33.97 11.00 63.01
CA GLY A 150 -33.76 11.97 61.94
C GLY A 150 -32.28 12.05 61.55
N PHE A 151 -31.98 11.85 60.28
CA PHE A 151 -30.65 12.02 59.74
C PHE A 151 -30.55 13.30 58.91
N SER A 152 -29.50 14.09 59.13
CA SER A 152 -29.24 15.34 58.40
C SER A 152 -28.92 15.04 56.93
N GLN A 153 -29.66 15.64 56.03
CA GLN A 153 -29.40 15.58 54.59
C GLN A 153 -28.15 16.37 54.24
N ASP A 154 -28.00 17.56 54.77
CA ASP A 154 -26.88 18.45 54.48
C ASP A 154 -25.54 17.80 54.85
N GLU A 155 -25.50 17.12 56.00
CA GLU A 155 -24.29 16.43 56.43
C GLU A 155 -23.97 15.21 55.56
N MET A 156 -25.00 14.51 55.10
CA MET A 156 -24.82 13.42 54.15
C MET A 156 -24.28 13.95 52.82
N GLU A 157 -24.84 15.02 52.29
CA GLU A 157 -24.35 15.64 51.05
C GLU A 157 -22.90 16.09 51.19
N LYS A 158 -22.50 16.69 52.31
CA LYS A 158 -21.10 17.04 52.61
C LYS A 158 -20.19 15.81 52.59
N GLN A 159 -20.59 14.70 53.22
CA GLN A 159 -19.79 13.47 53.23
C GLN A 159 -19.66 12.86 51.80
N ILE A 160 -20.73 12.90 51.01
CA ILE A 160 -20.70 12.50 49.61
C ILE A 160 -19.76 13.41 48.83
N ASP A 161 -19.85 14.72 48.99
CA ASP A 161 -19.02 15.69 48.28
C ASP A 161 -17.53 15.56 48.66
N ILE A 162 -17.20 15.30 49.93
CA ILE A 162 -15.83 15.00 50.33
C ILE A 162 -15.32 13.75 49.64
N GLY A 163 -16.12 12.65 49.60
CA GLY A 163 -15.75 11.43 48.93
C GLY A 163 -15.59 11.62 47.40
N VAL A 164 -16.50 12.36 46.79
CA VAL A 164 -16.46 12.68 45.35
C VAL A 164 -15.29 13.60 45.00
N SER A 165 -14.98 14.61 45.89
CA SER A 165 -13.86 15.53 45.64
C SER A 165 -12.49 14.81 45.64
N ALA A 166 -12.27 13.90 46.58
CA ALA A 166 -11.06 13.10 46.64
C ALA A 166 -10.88 12.26 45.37
N MET A 167 -11.96 11.68 44.84
CA MET A 167 -11.92 10.89 43.60
C MET A 167 -11.76 11.76 42.34
N THR A 168 -12.41 12.91 42.27
CA THR A 168 -12.25 13.84 41.15
C THR A 168 -10.80 14.27 40.97
N PHE A 169 -10.06 14.43 42.06
CA PHE A 169 -8.63 14.73 42.00
C PHE A 169 -7.82 13.59 41.41
N GLN A 170 -8.11 12.34 41.72
CA GLN A 170 -7.47 11.18 41.12
C GLN A 170 -7.83 11.03 39.63
N ILE A 171 -9.11 11.22 39.27
CA ILE A 171 -9.57 11.20 37.88
C ILE A 171 -8.84 12.28 37.06
N LYS A 172 -8.71 13.51 37.58
CA LYS A 172 -7.96 14.59 36.91
C LYS A 172 -6.50 14.24 36.68
N LYS A 173 -5.82 13.61 37.65
CA LYS A 173 -4.43 13.15 37.48
C LYS A 173 -4.30 12.12 36.37
N VAL A 174 -5.15 11.09 36.37
CA VAL A 174 -5.15 10.04 35.33
C VAL A 174 -5.45 10.64 33.96
N ALA A 175 -6.41 11.56 33.88
CA ALA A 175 -6.74 12.24 32.60
C ALA A 175 -5.56 13.05 32.06
N ILE A 176 -4.82 13.77 32.88
CA ILE A 176 -3.63 14.54 32.48
C ILE A 176 -2.55 13.58 31.92
N ILE A 177 -2.26 12.50 32.64
CA ILE A 177 -1.27 11.49 32.18
C ILE A 177 -1.69 10.88 30.86
N ALA A 178 -2.98 10.52 30.72
CA ALA A 178 -3.51 9.95 29.48
C ALA A 178 -3.40 10.93 28.31
N ILE A 179 -3.70 12.22 28.52
CA ILE A 179 -3.55 13.27 27.50
C ILE A 179 -2.08 13.40 27.06
N LEU A 180 -1.14 13.44 28.00
CA LEU A 180 0.29 13.50 27.69
C LEU A 180 0.75 12.29 26.88
N LEU A 181 0.35 11.09 27.27
CA LEU A 181 0.63 9.85 26.51
C LEU A 181 0.05 9.90 25.09
N CYS A 182 -1.19 10.39 24.94
CA CYS A 182 -1.83 10.56 23.63
C CYS A 182 -1.06 11.51 22.73
N VAL A 183 -0.60 12.64 23.24
CA VAL A 183 0.19 13.62 22.48
C VAL A 183 1.52 13.00 22.02
N ILE A 184 2.19 12.27 22.91
CA ILE A 184 3.44 11.57 22.57
C ILE A 184 3.19 10.53 21.47
N LEU A 185 2.18 9.68 21.62
CA LEU A 185 1.84 8.63 20.67
C LEU A 185 1.43 9.20 19.31
N ALA A 186 0.60 10.26 19.30
CA ALA A 186 0.19 10.93 18.07
C ALA A 186 1.38 11.55 17.32
N ASN A 187 2.34 12.16 18.03
CA ASN A 187 3.58 12.66 17.43
C ASN A 187 4.46 11.53 16.90
N PHE A 188 4.58 10.42 17.62
CA PHE A 188 5.34 9.25 17.19
C PHE A 188 4.76 8.65 15.90
N ILE A 189 3.45 8.43 15.85
CA ILE A 189 2.76 7.93 14.65
C ILE A 189 2.93 8.89 13.47
N GLY A 190 2.72 10.20 13.71
CA GLY A 190 2.90 11.22 12.70
C GLY A 190 4.33 11.25 12.10
N TYR A 191 5.35 11.06 12.92
CA TYR A 191 6.73 10.98 12.46
C TYR A 191 7.00 9.68 11.69
N ARG A 192 6.51 8.56 12.20
CA ARG A 192 6.77 7.22 11.63
C ARG A 192 6.10 6.98 10.27
N PHE A 193 4.92 7.59 10.02
CA PHE A 193 4.14 7.39 8.80
C PHE A 193 4.11 8.63 7.89
N ALA A 194 3.85 9.82 8.41
CA ALA A 194 3.66 11.00 7.57
C ALA A 194 4.95 11.51 6.92
N LYS A 195 6.09 11.39 7.59
CA LYS A 195 7.38 11.86 7.03
C LYS A 195 7.81 11.02 5.81
N PRO A 196 7.81 9.67 5.83
CA PRO A 196 8.09 8.84 4.67
C PRO A 196 7.15 9.09 3.48
N LEU A 197 5.84 9.21 3.74
CA LEU A 197 4.86 9.49 2.68
C LEU A 197 5.10 10.86 2.03
N LYS A 198 5.43 11.89 2.81
CA LYS A 198 5.78 13.21 2.26
C LYS A 198 7.04 13.15 1.39
N LEU A 199 8.02 12.32 1.76
CA LEU A 199 9.22 12.10 0.95
C LEU A 199 8.85 11.46 -0.40
N LEU A 200 8.04 10.40 -0.39
CA LEU A 200 7.55 9.76 -1.62
C LEU A 200 6.79 10.74 -2.52
N THR A 201 5.89 11.53 -1.95
CA THR A 201 5.15 12.55 -2.72
C THR A 201 6.11 13.55 -3.38
N LYS A 202 7.11 14.05 -2.62
CA LYS A 202 8.11 14.98 -3.17
C LYS A 202 8.91 14.33 -4.30
N THR A 203 9.34 13.09 -4.13
CA THR A 203 10.12 12.36 -5.14
C THR A 203 9.27 12.04 -6.37
N ALA A 204 7.97 11.70 -6.18
CA ALA A 204 7.04 11.51 -7.29
C ALA A 204 6.85 12.79 -8.13
N THR A 205 6.79 13.96 -7.48
CA THR A 205 6.75 15.25 -8.20
C THR A 205 8.04 15.46 -8.99
N GLN A 206 9.20 15.13 -8.43
CA GLN A 206 10.47 15.25 -9.16
C GLN A 206 10.50 14.35 -10.42
N ILE A 207 9.97 13.13 -10.33
CA ILE A 207 9.82 12.24 -11.49
C ILE A 207 8.88 12.87 -12.53
N ALA A 208 7.74 13.43 -12.11
CA ALA A 208 6.80 14.11 -13.01
C ALA A 208 7.42 15.31 -13.71
N ASP A 209 8.33 16.03 -13.06
CA ASP A 209 9.09 17.14 -13.60
C ASP A 209 10.28 16.69 -14.51
N GLY A 210 10.41 15.38 -14.76
CA GLY A 210 11.42 14.80 -15.65
C GLY A 210 12.74 14.41 -14.98
N ASN A 211 12.89 14.62 -13.68
CA ASN A 211 14.07 14.14 -12.96
C ASN A 211 13.89 12.64 -12.59
N LEU A 212 14.37 11.77 -13.44
CA LEU A 212 14.30 10.31 -13.25
C LEU A 212 15.45 9.74 -12.42
N ASP A 213 16.45 10.56 -12.07
CA ASP A 213 17.61 10.14 -11.26
C ASP A 213 17.31 10.29 -9.77
N VAL A 214 16.30 9.60 -9.32
CA VAL A 214 15.82 9.63 -7.94
C VAL A 214 15.96 8.25 -7.29
N ASN A 215 16.42 8.25 -6.04
CA ASN A 215 16.51 7.04 -5.24
C ASN A 215 16.09 7.37 -3.80
N VAL A 216 15.08 6.71 -3.32
CA VAL A 216 14.59 6.84 -1.95
C VAL A 216 15.15 5.68 -1.13
N SER A 217 16.23 5.96 -0.37
CA SER A 217 16.82 4.95 0.51
C SER A 217 16.00 4.79 1.78
N SER A 218 15.77 3.55 2.18
CA SER A 218 15.11 3.21 3.43
C SER A 218 15.58 1.85 3.94
N ASN A 219 16.02 1.79 5.19
CA ASN A 219 16.35 0.53 5.88
C ASN A 219 15.13 -0.13 6.54
N ARG A 220 13.92 0.24 6.13
CA ARG A 220 12.66 -0.28 6.69
C ARG A 220 12.34 -1.65 6.12
N LYS A 221 11.85 -2.54 7.00
CA LYS A 221 11.42 -3.91 6.65
C LYS A 221 9.88 -4.06 6.69
N ASP A 222 9.14 -2.96 6.86
CA ASP A 222 7.68 -2.92 6.89
C ASP A 222 7.10 -2.59 5.50
N GLU A 223 5.78 -2.44 5.42
CA GLU A 223 5.03 -2.16 4.19
C GLU A 223 5.49 -0.85 3.53
N ILE A 224 5.94 0.12 4.32
CA ILE A 224 6.51 1.37 3.80
C ILE A 224 7.86 1.11 3.12
N GLY A 225 8.65 0.17 3.64
CA GLY A 225 9.89 -0.28 3.00
C GLY A 225 9.63 -0.97 1.65
N VAL A 226 8.62 -1.84 1.59
CA VAL A 226 8.17 -2.47 0.33
C VAL A 226 7.72 -1.42 -0.68
N LEU A 227 6.97 -0.41 -0.24
CA LEU A 227 6.53 0.70 -1.09
C LEU A 227 7.71 1.49 -1.65
N PHE A 228 8.74 1.78 -0.86
CA PHE A 228 9.96 2.45 -1.34
C PHE A 228 10.70 1.64 -2.40
N ASN A 229 10.84 0.33 -2.19
CA ASN A 229 11.48 -0.55 -3.16
C ASN A 229 10.70 -0.61 -4.48
N SER A 230 9.39 -0.73 -4.42
CA SER A 230 8.51 -0.71 -5.60
C SER A 230 8.60 0.61 -6.35
N PHE A 231 8.65 1.73 -5.62
CA PHE A 231 8.82 3.07 -6.18
C PHE A 231 10.16 3.24 -6.89
N ASN A 232 11.25 2.80 -6.27
CA ASN A 232 12.59 2.83 -6.87
C ASN A 232 12.68 1.98 -8.14
N ASN A 233 12.07 0.79 -8.12
CA ASN A 233 12.01 -0.08 -9.30
C ASN A 233 11.22 0.60 -10.44
N MET A 234 10.11 1.24 -10.15
CA MET A 234 9.34 2.02 -11.12
C MET A 234 10.17 3.18 -11.70
N ALA A 235 10.85 3.95 -10.85
CA ALA A 235 11.71 5.06 -11.27
C ALA A 235 12.85 4.57 -12.18
N LYS A 236 13.47 3.44 -11.84
CA LYS A 236 14.51 2.79 -12.64
C LYS A 236 13.98 2.37 -14.02
N GLN A 237 12.83 1.71 -14.08
CA GLN A 237 12.21 1.32 -15.35
C GLN A 237 11.84 2.52 -16.22
N LEU A 238 11.37 3.61 -15.60
CA LEU A 238 11.06 4.85 -16.33
C LEU A 238 12.33 5.48 -16.92
N LYS A 239 13.42 5.51 -16.14
CA LYS A 239 14.74 6.01 -16.60
C LYS A 239 15.28 5.18 -17.76
N GLU A 240 15.16 3.85 -17.68
CA GLU A 240 15.55 2.93 -18.76
C GLU A 240 14.72 3.20 -20.03
N LEU A 241 13.41 3.37 -19.91
CA LEU A 241 12.52 3.67 -21.03
C LEU A 241 12.86 5.03 -21.67
N ASP A 242 13.12 6.07 -20.87
CA ASP A 242 13.48 7.39 -21.40
C ASP A 242 14.83 7.37 -22.10
N SER A 243 15.83 6.70 -21.52
CA SER A 243 17.14 6.49 -22.15
C SER A 243 17.02 5.71 -23.47
N MET A 244 16.14 4.69 -23.54
CA MET A 244 15.86 3.96 -24.77
C MET A 244 15.20 4.86 -25.82
N LYS A 245 14.26 5.72 -25.43
CA LYS A 245 13.60 6.70 -26.31
C LYS A 245 14.61 7.68 -26.90
N ASP A 246 15.51 8.24 -26.08
CA ASP A 246 16.53 9.18 -26.53
C ASP A 246 17.54 8.52 -27.49
N SER A 247 17.98 7.31 -27.15
CA SER A 247 18.80 6.49 -28.06
C SER A 247 18.12 6.22 -29.39
N PHE A 248 16.79 5.95 -29.36
CA PHE A 248 15.99 5.76 -30.57
C PHE A 248 15.99 7.00 -31.44
N VAL A 249 15.63 8.17 -30.90
CA VAL A 249 15.57 9.43 -31.66
C VAL A 249 16.94 9.76 -32.26
N SER A 250 18.00 9.59 -31.48
CA SER A 250 19.38 9.81 -31.95
C SER A 250 19.77 8.85 -33.09
N SER A 251 19.47 7.55 -32.93
CA SER A 251 19.79 6.54 -33.95
C SER A 251 19.01 6.76 -35.23
N VAL A 252 17.70 7.03 -35.16
CA VAL A 252 16.87 7.36 -36.31
C VAL A 252 17.40 8.57 -37.07
N SER A 253 17.73 9.64 -36.32
CA SER A 253 18.29 10.86 -36.92
C SER A 253 19.61 10.61 -37.65
N HIS A 254 20.48 9.79 -37.06
CA HIS A 254 21.77 9.44 -37.66
C HIS A 254 21.61 8.57 -38.92
N GLU A 255 20.76 7.54 -38.84
CA GLU A 255 20.52 6.58 -39.95
C GLU A 255 19.74 7.22 -41.12
N LEU A 256 18.95 8.26 -40.88
CA LEU A 256 18.34 9.06 -41.94
C LEU A 256 19.34 10.04 -42.58
N ARG A 257 20.17 10.70 -41.77
CA ARG A 257 21.10 11.73 -42.23
C ARG A 257 22.18 11.16 -43.16
N SER A 258 22.72 9.98 -42.85
CA SER A 258 23.81 9.36 -43.63
C SER A 258 23.47 9.13 -45.10
N PRO A 259 22.37 8.39 -45.46
CA PRO A 259 21.99 8.22 -46.85
C PRO A 259 21.56 9.50 -47.52
N LEU A 260 20.87 10.43 -46.81
CA LEU A 260 20.49 11.73 -47.37
C LEU A 260 21.71 12.55 -47.74
N SER A 261 22.75 12.62 -46.87
CA SER A 261 23.99 13.32 -47.20
C SER A 261 24.75 12.70 -48.36
N ALA A 262 24.68 11.35 -48.50
CA ALA A 262 25.27 10.69 -49.68
C ALA A 262 24.52 11.04 -50.94
N ILE A 263 23.18 11.00 -50.94
CA ILE A 263 22.34 11.39 -52.09
C ILE A 263 22.66 12.84 -52.51
N ASP A 264 22.60 13.79 -51.55
CA ASP A 264 22.84 15.22 -51.80
C ASP A 264 24.26 15.45 -52.34
N GLY A 265 25.28 14.89 -51.70
CA GLY A 265 26.67 15.01 -52.12
C GLY A 265 26.94 14.49 -53.52
N TYR A 266 26.39 13.28 -53.85
CA TYR A 266 26.57 12.72 -55.19
C TYR A 266 25.68 13.37 -56.24
N CYS A 267 24.53 13.95 -55.90
CA CYS A 267 23.78 14.82 -56.79
C CYS A 267 24.58 16.04 -57.17
N ASN A 268 25.18 16.74 -56.22
CA ASN A 268 26.01 17.91 -56.49
C ASN A 268 27.26 17.57 -57.33
N LEU A 269 27.93 16.44 -57.02
CA LEU A 269 29.02 15.95 -57.84
C LEU A 269 28.62 15.61 -59.28
N LEU A 270 27.42 15.04 -59.49
CA LEU A 270 26.88 14.72 -60.80
C LEU A 270 26.56 15.98 -61.60
N ILE A 271 25.98 17.01 -60.94
CA ILE A 271 25.70 18.31 -61.53
C ILE A 271 27.03 18.95 -62.05
N ASP A 272 28.04 18.96 -61.18
CA ASP A 272 29.38 19.48 -61.53
C ASP A 272 30.06 18.64 -62.63
N SER A 273 29.89 17.32 -62.61
CA SER A 273 30.43 16.39 -63.61
C SER A 273 29.82 16.59 -65.00
N ILE A 274 28.51 16.85 -65.05
CA ILE A 274 27.81 17.15 -66.32
C ILE A 274 28.31 18.47 -66.88
N ASN A 275 28.52 19.51 -66.02
CA ASN A 275 29.01 20.83 -66.45
C ASN A 275 30.48 20.79 -66.92
N LYS A 276 31.27 19.81 -66.54
CA LYS A 276 32.71 19.65 -66.85
C LYS A 276 33.02 18.55 -67.87
N ASP A 277 32.01 17.97 -68.53
CA ASP A 277 32.15 16.90 -69.53
C ASP A 277 32.91 15.66 -69.02
N SER A 278 32.70 15.30 -67.76
CA SER A 278 33.36 14.14 -67.09
C SER A 278 32.91 12.81 -67.70
N SER A 279 33.70 11.76 -67.51
CA SER A 279 33.47 10.44 -68.12
C SER A 279 32.12 9.86 -67.68
N LYS A 280 31.41 9.22 -68.61
CA LYS A 280 30.15 8.50 -68.43
C LYS A 280 30.22 7.48 -67.28
N GLU A 281 31.40 6.91 -67.08
CA GLU A 281 31.65 5.91 -66.01
C GLU A 281 31.56 6.55 -64.63
N GLN A 282 32.09 7.76 -64.43
CA GLN A 282 31.97 8.52 -63.17
C GLN A 282 30.54 8.89 -62.85
N GLN A 283 29.77 9.28 -63.87
CA GLN A 283 28.35 9.61 -63.71
C GLN A 283 27.54 8.38 -63.32
N LEU A 284 27.77 7.21 -63.97
CA LEU A 284 27.13 5.93 -63.61
C LEU A 284 27.46 5.49 -62.20
N LYS A 285 28.72 5.70 -61.75
CA LYS A 285 29.12 5.37 -60.37
C LYS A 285 28.39 6.24 -59.36
N GLY A 286 28.26 7.54 -59.62
CA GLY A 286 27.49 8.45 -58.79
C GLY A 286 26.00 8.06 -58.68
N LEU A 287 25.37 7.78 -59.84
CA LEU A 287 23.98 7.33 -59.86
C LEU A 287 23.75 6.00 -59.13
N ASN A 288 24.70 5.07 -59.22
CA ASN A 288 24.63 3.81 -58.44
C ASN A 288 24.73 4.04 -56.95
N ILE A 289 25.53 4.98 -56.48
CA ILE A 289 25.63 5.32 -55.05
C ILE A 289 24.31 5.96 -54.57
N ILE A 290 23.74 6.90 -55.34
CA ILE A 290 22.41 7.48 -55.04
C ILE A 290 21.35 6.38 -54.94
N LYS A 291 21.30 5.47 -55.95
CA LYS A 291 20.37 4.35 -55.93
C LYS A 291 20.52 3.47 -54.69
N GLN A 292 21.75 3.12 -54.33
CA GLN A 292 22.01 2.32 -53.12
C GLN A 292 21.60 3.07 -51.83
N ALA A 293 21.86 4.36 -51.73
CA ALA A 293 21.45 5.18 -50.61
C ALA A 293 19.92 5.26 -50.47
N THR A 294 19.22 5.42 -51.61
CA THR A 294 17.74 5.42 -51.64
C THR A 294 17.16 4.10 -51.22
N VAL A 295 17.68 2.96 -51.70
CA VAL A 295 17.25 1.62 -51.25
C VAL A 295 17.46 1.44 -49.74
N ARG A 296 18.61 1.86 -49.22
CA ARG A 296 18.88 1.82 -47.76
C ARG A 296 17.86 2.63 -46.99
N LEU A 297 17.56 3.85 -47.43
CA LEU A 297 16.61 4.72 -46.77
C LEU A 297 15.20 4.11 -46.77
N THR A 298 14.75 3.58 -47.91
CA THR A 298 13.44 2.93 -48.03
C THR A 298 13.32 1.71 -47.09
N ASN A 299 14.34 0.86 -47.06
CA ASN A 299 14.37 -0.30 -46.16
C ASN A 299 14.34 0.12 -44.68
N PHE A 300 15.05 1.19 -44.32
CA PHE A 300 15.05 1.73 -42.96
C PHE A 300 13.67 2.26 -42.55
N ILE A 301 13.01 3.05 -43.43
CA ILE A 301 11.65 3.54 -43.22
C ILE A 301 10.65 2.40 -43.04
N ASN A 302 10.71 1.36 -43.93
CA ASN A 302 9.85 0.20 -43.85
C ASN A 302 10.05 -0.56 -42.53
N ASN A 303 11.28 -0.68 -42.05
CA ASN A 303 11.58 -1.30 -40.75
C ASN A 303 10.97 -0.52 -39.56
N ILE A 304 10.99 0.81 -39.61
CA ILE A 304 10.33 1.66 -38.58
C ILE A 304 8.81 1.46 -38.65
N LEU A 305 8.22 1.44 -39.85
CA LEU A 305 6.78 1.26 -40.02
C LEU A 305 6.34 -0.13 -39.55
N ASP A 306 7.11 -1.20 -39.86
CA ASP A 306 6.82 -2.54 -39.37
C ASP A 306 6.85 -2.60 -37.86
N LEU A 307 7.85 -1.99 -37.19
CA LEU A 307 7.91 -1.92 -35.73
C LEU A 307 6.73 -1.13 -35.12
N ALA A 308 6.32 -0.05 -35.77
CA ALA A 308 5.17 0.73 -35.32
C ALA A 308 3.86 -0.08 -35.43
N LYS A 309 3.68 -0.82 -36.52
CA LYS A 309 2.53 -1.74 -36.71
C LYS A 309 2.53 -2.88 -35.70
N ILE A 310 3.69 -3.49 -35.45
CA ILE A 310 3.86 -4.55 -34.45
C ILE A 310 3.50 -4.01 -33.04
N LYS A 311 4.05 -2.85 -32.66
CA LYS A 311 3.75 -2.23 -31.35
C LYS A 311 2.27 -1.89 -31.15
N ALA A 312 1.59 -1.54 -32.24
CA ALA A 312 0.16 -1.23 -32.24
C ALA A 312 -0.73 -2.51 -32.35
N ASN A 313 -0.15 -3.71 -32.38
CA ASN A 313 -0.84 -4.97 -32.71
C ASN A 313 -1.65 -4.91 -34.02
N LYS A 314 -1.16 -4.13 -34.99
CA LYS A 314 -1.80 -3.91 -36.28
C LYS A 314 -1.10 -4.61 -37.47
N LEU A 315 -0.04 -5.38 -37.18
CA LEU A 315 0.61 -6.18 -38.21
C LEU A 315 -0.19 -7.45 -38.42
N GLU A 316 -0.90 -7.51 -39.54
CA GLU A 316 -1.60 -8.71 -39.99
C GLU A 316 -0.62 -9.66 -40.63
N ILE A 317 -0.64 -10.93 -40.24
CA ILE A 317 0.12 -12.02 -40.81
C ILE A 317 -0.80 -12.88 -41.68
N LYS A 318 -0.47 -13.03 -42.94
CA LYS A 318 -1.21 -13.87 -43.92
C LYS A 318 -0.53 -15.22 -44.07
N LYS A 319 -0.85 -16.13 -43.15
CA LYS A 319 -0.29 -17.48 -43.18
C LYS A 319 -0.93 -18.32 -44.27
N VAL A 320 -0.09 -19.03 -44.99
CA VAL A 320 -0.45 -20.04 -46.00
C VAL A 320 0.45 -21.26 -45.84
N ASP A 321 -0.01 -22.40 -46.27
CA ASP A 321 0.82 -23.61 -46.31
C ASP A 321 1.87 -23.47 -47.39
N ALA A 322 3.14 -23.46 -47.04
CA ALA A 322 4.25 -23.23 -47.93
C ALA A 322 5.45 -24.10 -47.57
N ASP A 323 6.21 -24.46 -48.56
CA ASP A 323 7.45 -25.21 -48.39
C ASP A 323 8.59 -24.26 -47.98
N ILE A 324 8.97 -24.33 -46.70
CA ILE A 324 10.05 -23.52 -46.16
C ILE A 324 11.41 -23.84 -46.78
N SER A 325 11.64 -25.08 -47.24
CA SER A 325 12.89 -25.49 -47.92
C SER A 325 13.09 -24.71 -49.21
N SER A 326 12.04 -24.62 -50.02
CA SER A 326 12.04 -23.87 -51.29
C SER A 326 12.23 -22.37 -51.06
N ILE A 327 11.61 -21.78 -50.02
CA ILE A 327 11.75 -20.37 -49.70
C ILE A 327 13.18 -20.04 -49.29
N ILE A 328 13.79 -20.85 -48.43
CA ILE A 328 15.19 -20.63 -48.02
C ILE A 328 16.13 -20.76 -49.19
N ASN A 329 15.92 -21.78 -50.08
CA ASN A 329 16.75 -21.99 -51.24
C ASN A 329 16.67 -20.82 -52.23
N GLU A 330 15.47 -20.26 -52.46
CA GLU A 330 15.28 -19.03 -53.26
C GLU A 330 16.12 -17.88 -52.71
N ILE A 331 16.07 -17.62 -51.39
CA ILE A 331 16.81 -16.53 -50.76
C ILE A 331 18.32 -16.76 -50.84
N VAL A 332 18.79 -17.98 -50.54
CA VAL A 332 20.22 -18.34 -50.66
C VAL A 332 20.72 -18.10 -52.09
N SER A 333 19.94 -18.50 -53.10
CA SER A 333 20.28 -18.27 -54.51
C SER A 333 20.42 -16.79 -54.86
N LEU A 334 19.61 -15.92 -54.27
CA LEU A 334 19.72 -14.46 -54.46
C LEU A 334 21.00 -13.89 -53.84
N PHE A 335 21.52 -14.47 -52.74
CA PHE A 335 22.73 -13.99 -52.05
C PHE A 335 24.02 -14.61 -52.64
N GLN A 336 23.98 -15.72 -53.41
CA GLN A 336 25.16 -16.36 -53.98
C GLN A 336 26.05 -15.43 -54.80
N PRO A 337 25.53 -14.63 -55.76
CA PRO A 337 26.35 -13.71 -56.54
C PRO A 337 27.07 -12.66 -55.66
N LEU A 338 26.35 -12.13 -54.63
CA LEU A 338 26.90 -11.15 -53.70
C LEU A 338 27.99 -11.76 -52.81
N ALA A 339 27.79 -13.01 -52.38
CA ALA A 339 28.78 -13.71 -51.58
C ALA A 339 30.06 -13.96 -52.36
N LEU A 340 29.93 -14.43 -53.64
CA LEU A 340 31.07 -14.59 -54.52
C LEU A 340 31.82 -13.28 -54.78
N GLN A 341 31.11 -12.16 -54.98
CA GLN A 341 31.71 -10.83 -55.14
C GLN A 341 32.49 -10.38 -53.90
N GLN A 342 32.06 -10.82 -52.71
CA GLN A 342 32.71 -10.51 -51.42
C GLN A 342 33.67 -11.61 -50.96
N GLN A 343 34.02 -12.55 -51.83
CA GLN A 343 34.87 -13.71 -51.53
C GLN A 343 34.41 -14.51 -50.32
N LYS A 344 33.09 -14.70 -50.18
CA LYS A 344 32.46 -15.49 -49.10
C LYS A 344 31.73 -16.69 -49.67
N LYS A 345 31.55 -17.75 -48.87
CA LYS A 345 30.83 -18.94 -49.29
C LYS A 345 29.55 -19.10 -48.50
N ILE A 346 28.41 -19.24 -49.21
CA ILE A 346 27.14 -19.59 -48.59
C ILE A 346 26.83 -21.06 -48.92
N ILE A 347 26.50 -21.84 -47.91
CA ILE A 347 26.17 -23.26 -47.97
C ILE A 347 24.75 -23.42 -47.45
N TYR A 348 23.89 -24.13 -48.19
CA TYR A 348 22.57 -24.49 -47.72
C TYR A 348 22.49 -25.99 -47.52
N GLU A 349 22.23 -26.42 -46.29
CA GLU A 349 22.02 -27.80 -45.90
C GLU A 349 20.53 -28.01 -45.67
N SER A 350 19.87 -28.61 -46.66
CA SER A 350 18.44 -28.93 -46.63
C SER A 350 18.24 -30.43 -46.49
N PRO A 351 17.24 -30.90 -45.74
CA PRO A 351 16.79 -32.28 -45.86
C PRO A 351 16.23 -32.54 -47.26
N ASP A 352 16.26 -33.80 -47.71
CA ASP A 352 15.74 -34.20 -49.00
C ASP A 352 14.20 -34.08 -49.11
N GLU A 353 13.52 -33.90 -47.99
CA GLU A 353 12.06 -33.79 -47.87
C GLU A 353 11.58 -32.34 -47.97
N HIS A 354 10.46 -32.14 -48.68
CA HIS A 354 9.72 -30.88 -48.64
C HIS A 354 9.07 -30.67 -47.27
N ILE A 355 9.33 -29.53 -46.62
CA ILE A 355 8.79 -29.22 -45.32
C ILE A 355 7.72 -28.15 -45.47
N ILE A 356 6.45 -28.58 -45.47
CA ILE A 356 5.30 -27.70 -45.58
C ILE A 356 4.89 -27.26 -44.16
N ILE A 357 4.81 -25.93 -43.94
CA ILE A 357 4.37 -25.31 -42.70
C ILE A 357 3.47 -24.10 -43.00
N ASN A 358 2.63 -23.71 -42.02
CA ASN A 358 1.70 -22.60 -42.15
C ASN A 358 2.36 -21.26 -41.76
N ILE A 359 2.79 -20.49 -42.76
CA ILE A 359 3.63 -19.29 -42.60
C ILE A 359 3.23 -18.17 -43.58
N ASP A 360 3.57 -16.93 -43.20
CA ASP A 360 3.55 -15.79 -44.13
C ASP A 360 4.87 -15.77 -44.94
N ILE A 361 4.79 -16.11 -46.22
CA ILE A 361 5.94 -16.25 -47.11
C ILE A 361 6.79 -14.99 -47.15
N GLU A 362 6.17 -13.79 -47.28
CA GLU A 362 6.88 -12.53 -47.40
C GLU A 362 7.60 -12.17 -46.11
N ARG A 363 6.97 -12.45 -44.95
CA ARG A 363 7.59 -12.22 -43.65
C ARG A 363 8.74 -13.17 -43.35
N ILE A 364 8.61 -14.44 -43.77
CA ILE A 364 9.72 -15.41 -43.65
C ILE A 364 10.87 -15.03 -44.59
N LYS A 365 10.58 -14.60 -45.84
CA LYS A 365 11.61 -14.07 -46.74
C LYS A 365 12.34 -12.87 -46.10
N GLN A 366 11.61 -11.91 -45.53
CA GLN A 366 12.18 -10.75 -44.88
C GLN A 366 13.06 -11.15 -43.69
N LEU A 367 12.61 -12.11 -42.86
CA LEU A 367 13.32 -12.63 -41.70
C LEU A 367 14.65 -13.29 -42.11
N VAL A 368 14.62 -14.26 -43.05
CA VAL A 368 15.81 -14.98 -43.50
C VAL A 368 16.79 -14.03 -44.18
N THR A 369 16.30 -13.09 -45.00
CA THR A 369 17.10 -12.03 -45.65
C THR A 369 17.85 -11.17 -44.60
N ASN A 370 17.19 -10.80 -43.50
CA ASN A 370 17.83 -10.04 -42.40
C ASN A 370 18.94 -10.85 -41.70
N LEU A 371 18.71 -12.15 -41.47
CA LEU A 371 19.72 -13.03 -40.85
C LEU A 371 20.93 -13.26 -41.77
N ILE A 372 20.70 -13.60 -43.05
CA ILE A 372 21.79 -13.74 -44.02
C ILE A 372 22.53 -12.42 -44.22
N GLY A 373 21.81 -11.28 -44.31
CA GLY A 373 22.41 -9.96 -44.43
C GLY A 373 23.33 -9.61 -43.23
N ASN A 374 22.96 -10.01 -42.03
CA ASN A 374 23.82 -9.89 -40.83
C ASN A 374 25.03 -10.83 -40.95
N ALA A 375 24.85 -12.08 -41.30
CA ALA A 375 25.94 -13.01 -41.50
C ALA A 375 26.95 -12.50 -42.58
N MET A 376 26.45 -12.06 -43.74
CA MET A 376 27.26 -11.43 -44.78
C MET A 376 28.05 -10.23 -44.30
N LYS A 377 27.47 -9.44 -43.42
CA LYS A 377 28.08 -8.19 -42.90
C LYS A 377 29.22 -8.47 -41.91
N PHE A 378 29.10 -9.50 -41.11
CA PHE A 378 30.00 -9.78 -39.99
C PHE A 378 31.02 -10.90 -40.25
N THR A 379 30.81 -11.72 -41.31
CA THR A 379 31.77 -12.70 -41.82
C THR A 379 32.92 -11.99 -42.53
N LYS A 380 34.13 -12.46 -42.34
CA LYS A 380 35.35 -11.95 -43.03
C LYS A 380 35.41 -12.44 -44.47
N GLU A 381 36.33 -11.87 -45.24
CA GLU A 381 36.70 -12.42 -46.58
C GLU A 381 37.16 -13.89 -46.43
N ASN A 382 36.82 -14.73 -47.38
CA ASN A 382 37.01 -16.17 -47.37
C ASN A 382 36.28 -16.95 -46.27
N GLY A 383 35.34 -16.29 -45.55
CA GLY A 383 34.56 -16.93 -44.53
C GLY A 383 33.33 -17.67 -45.08
N HIS A 384 32.69 -18.41 -44.18
CA HIS A 384 31.60 -19.31 -44.50
C HIS A 384 30.31 -18.91 -43.77
N ILE A 385 29.19 -19.01 -44.48
CA ILE A 385 27.85 -18.83 -43.94
C ILE A 385 27.08 -20.12 -44.26
N THR A 386 26.58 -20.79 -43.22
CA THR A 386 25.85 -22.04 -43.37
C THR A 386 24.40 -21.83 -42.90
N LEU A 387 23.45 -22.15 -43.78
CA LEU A 387 22.07 -22.30 -43.41
C LEU A 387 21.75 -23.79 -43.32
N SER A 388 21.14 -24.21 -42.22
CA SER A 388 20.73 -25.59 -42.02
C SER A 388 19.26 -25.63 -41.64
N LEU A 389 18.50 -26.54 -42.24
CA LEU A 389 17.09 -26.74 -42.00
C LEU A 389 16.87 -28.16 -41.46
N PHE A 390 16.21 -28.23 -40.29
CA PHE A 390 15.92 -29.49 -39.63
C PHE A 390 14.40 -29.71 -39.55
N PRO A 391 13.90 -30.91 -39.99
CA PRO A 391 12.47 -31.22 -40.02
C PRO A 391 11.84 -31.33 -38.62
N TYR A 392 12.67 -31.36 -37.56
CA TYR A 392 12.26 -31.35 -36.17
C TYR A 392 13.27 -30.59 -35.32
N SER A 393 12.81 -30.03 -34.21
CA SER A 393 13.72 -29.33 -33.27
C SER A 393 14.18 -30.26 -32.17
N SER A 394 15.48 -30.31 -31.93
CA SER A 394 16.09 -31.08 -30.83
C SER A 394 15.60 -30.63 -29.44
N GLY A 395 15.19 -29.36 -29.31
CA GLY A 395 14.68 -28.80 -28.02
C GLY A 395 13.16 -28.78 -27.88
N TYR A 396 12.41 -28.81 -29.02
CA TYR A 396 10.94 -28.63 -29.05
C TYR A 396 10.20 -29.84 -29.61
N GLY A 397 10.93 -30.88 -30.10
CA GLY A 397 10.37 -32.11 -30.62
C GLY A 397 9.79 -32.00 -32.02
N ASN A 398 9.01 -33.04 -32.43
CA ASN A 398 8.49 -33.16 -33.80
C ASN A 398 7.43 -32.12 -34.19
N GLY A 399 6.96 -31.31 -33.23
CA GLY A 399 5.98 -30.25 -33.49
C GLY A 399 6.56 -28.96 -34.07
N TYR A 400 7.87 -28.86 -34.26
CA TYR A 400 8.57 -27.68 -34.74
C TYR A 400 9.59 -28.01 -35.81
N VAL A 401 9.77 -27.04 -36.73
CA VAL A 401 10.88 -27.02 -37.71
C VAL A 401 11.94 -26.07 -37.15
N GLU A 402 13.20 -26.44 -37.22
CA GLU A 402 14.31 -25.63 -36.73
C GLU A 402 15.19 -25.16 -37.92
N VAL A 403 15.55 -23.89 -37.91
CA VAL A 403 16.43 -23.27 -38.92
C VAL A 403 17.62 -22.61 -38.20
N TRP A 404 18.81 -22.87 -38.72
CA TRP A 404 20.04 -22.25 -38.25
C TRP A 404 20.64 -21.38 -39.35
N VAL A 405 21.14 -20.22 -38.96
CA VAL A 405 21.98 -19.35 -39.78
C VAL A 405 23.28 -19.15 -39.03
N LYS A 406 24.32 -19.82 -39.44
CA LYS A 406 25.64 -19.83 -38.81
C LYS A 406 26.62 -19.03 -39.65
N ASP A 407 27.41 -18.18 -39.02
CA ASP A 407 28.56 -17.49 -39.60
C ASP A 407 29.85 -17.79 -38.78
N ASP A 408 31.01 -17.69 -39.43
CA ASP A 408 32.35 -17.77 -38.84
C ASP A 408 32.95 -16.36 -38.60
N GLY A 409 32.11 -15.39 -38.37
CA GLY A 409 32.48 -13.98 -38.23
C GLY A 409 33.11 -13.59 -36.89
N ILE A 410 32.98 -12.31 -36.56
CA ILE A 410 33.61 -11.74 -35.37
C ILE A 410 32.98 -12.19 -34.04
N GLY A 411 31.80 -12.79 -34.07
CA GLY A 411 31.09 -13.23 -32.89
C GLY A 411 30.57 -12.09 -31.97
N ILE A 412 29.88 -12.47 -30.90
CA ILE A 412 29.23 -11.57 -29.91
C ILE A 412 29.67 -11.97 -28.51
N PRO A 413 30.01 -11.01 -27.63
CA PRO A 413 30.30 -11.31 -26.23
C PRO A 413 29.13 -11.98 -25.52
N LYS A 414 29.36 -13.02 -24.72
CA LYS A 414 28.33 -13.77 -24.00
C LYS A 414 27.37 -12.88 -23.19
N SER A 415 27.90 -11.81 -22.57
CA SER A 415 27.10 -10.84 -21.78
C SER A 415 26.12 -10.02 -22.61
N GLN A 416 26.24 -10.03 -23.93
CA GLN A 416 25.45 -9.21 -24.83
C GLN A 416 24.55 -10.03 -25.77
N VAL A 417 24.68 -11.33 -25.82
CA VAL A 417 23.91 -12.22 -26.72
C VAL A 417 22.39 -12.08 -26.49
N ASP A 418 21.93 -12.04 -25.25
CA ASP A 418 20.51 -11.88 -24.95
C ASP A 418 19.96 -10.48 -25.27
N MET A 419 20.84 -9.52 -25.47
CA MET A 419 20.47 -8.12 -25.70
C MET A 419 20.33 -7.77 -27.18
N ILE A 420 20.89 -8.58 -28.10
CA ILE A 420 20.90 -8.25 -29.55
C ILE A 420 19.52 -8.19 -30.18
N PHE A 421 18.52 -8.83 -29.57
CA PHE A 421 17.12 -8.78 -29.99
C PHE A 421 16.35 -7.58 -29.45
N LYS A 422 16.95 -6.83 -28.49
CA LYS A 422 16.34 -5.60 -27.95
C LYS A 422 16.40 -4.48 -28.98
N LYS A 423 15.37 -3.67 -29.02
CA LYS A 423 15.24 -2.51 -29.95
C LYS A 423 16.46 -1.60 -29.82
N PHE A 424 17.04 -1.23 -30.98
CA PHE A 424 18.19 -0.30 -31.08
C PHE A 424 19.47 -0.75 -30.40
N PHE A 425 19.50 -1.98 -29.89
CA PHE A 425 20.71 -2.49 -29.31
C PHE A 425 21.75 -2.75 -30.39
N GLN A 426 22.97 -2.29 -30.15
CA GLN A 426 24.14 -2.61 -30.93
C GLN A 426 25.24 -3.03 -29.99
N VAL A 427 25.94 -4.08 -30.33
CA VAL A 427 27.06 -4.56 -29.53
C VAL A 427 28.09 -3.46 -29.41
N LYS A 428 28.28 -2.97 -28.19
CA LYS A 428 29.30 -1.97 -27.85
C LYS A 428 30.53 -2.75 -27.41
N ASP A 429 31.68 -2.23 -27.81
CA ASP A 429 33.01 -2.64 -27.42
C ASP A 429 33.66 -3.79 -28.20
N GLY A 430 34.92 -3.58 -28.37
CA GLY A 430 35.91 -4.49 -28.87
C GLY A 430 36.87 -3.79 -29.81
N GLU A 431 38.04 -4.30 -29.90
CA GLU A 431 39.17 -3.88 -30.79
C GLU A 431 38.78 -3.91 -32.28
N PHE A 432 37.57 -4.41 -32.61
CA PHE A 432 37.10 -4.55 -34.00
C PHE A 432 36.19 -3.39 -34.37
N LYS A 433 36.54 -2.65 -35.44
CA LYS A 433 35.61 -1.72 -36.12
C LYS A 433 34.42 -2.49 -36.65
N ARG A 434 33.34 -2.55 -35.91
CA ARG A 434 32.10 -3.19 -36.34
C ARG A 434 31.37 -2.33 -37.37
N PRO A 435 30.87 -2.92 -38.47
CA PRO A 435 30.04 -2.17 -39.40
C PRO A 435 28.78 -1.68 -38.70
N LYS A 436 28.48 -0.36 -38.82
CA LYS A 436 27.30 0.26 -38.24
C LYS A 436 26.01 -0.35 -38.80
N GLY A 437 24.99 -0.49 -37.97
CA GLY A 437 23.68 -0.97 -38.35
C GLY A 437 22.58 -0.23 -37.62
N THR A 438 21.34 -0.44 -37.94
CA THR A 438 20.18 0.24 -37.36
C THR A 438 19.79 -0.28 -35.98
N GLY A 439 20.23 -1.52 -35.62
CA GLY A 439 19.77 -2.22 -34.43
C GLY A 439 18.28 -2.63 -34.47
N LEU A 440 17.63 -2.55 -35.64
CA LEU A 440 16.22 -2.87 -35.83
C LEU A 440 16.00 -4.26 -36.46
N GLY A 441 16.94 -4.73 -37.27
CA GLY A 441 16.77 -5.97 -38.04
C GLY A 441 16.48 -7.18 -37.16
N LEU A 442 17.30 -7.44 -36.13
CA LEU A 442 17.11 -8.58 -35.24
C LEU A 442 15.87 -8.45 -34.35
N THR A 443 15.49 -7.24 -33.96
CA THR A 443 14.23 -7.00 -33.24
C THR A 443 13.03 -7.36 -34.10
N ILE A 444 13.05 -6.97 -35.40
CA ILE A 444 11.99 -7.30 -36.36
C ILE A 444 11.93 -8.82 -36.57
N VAL A 445 13.08 -9.47 -36.72
CA VAL A 445 13.19 -10.93 -36.81
C VAL A 445 12.52 -11.61 -35.62
N ALA A 446 12.85 -11.20 -34.39
CA ALA A 446 12.28 -11.79 -33.17
C ALA A 446 10.76 -11.60 -33.10
N GLU A 447 10.27 -10.41 -33.41
CA GLU A 447 8.83 -10.12 -33.40
C GLU A 447 8.09 -10.92 -34.53
N MET A 448 8.66 -11.06 -35.71
CA MET A 448 8.08 -11.85 -36.78
C MET A 448 7.98 -13.35 -36.41
N ILE A 449 9.02 -13.90 -35.79
CA ILE A 449 9.03 -15.28 -35.34
C ILE A 449 7.97 -15.47 -34.22
N LYS A 450 7.87 -14.54 -33.30
CA LYS A 450 6.85 -14.55 -32.26
C LYS A 450 5.43 -14.52 -32.82
N LEU A 451 5.18 -13.71 -33.85
CA LEU A 451 3.88 -13.67 -34.57
C LEU A 451 3.56 -14.99 -35.29
N HIS A 452 4.56 -15.75 -35.61
CA HIS A 452 4.41 -17.12 -36.15
C HIS A 452 4.32 -18.20 -35.05
N ASN A 453 4.25 -17.79 -33.74
CA ASN A 453 4.27 -18.68 -32.57
C ASN A 453 5.56 -19.53 -32.48
N GLY A 454 6.66 -18.96 -32.95
CA GLY A 454 8.00 -19.55 -32.88
C GLY A 454 8.88 -18.91 -31.83
N TYR A 455 10.12 -19.38 -31.74
CA TYR A 455 11.14 -18.88 -30.82
C TYR A 455 12.45 -18.67 -31.56
N ILE A 456 13.26 -17.68 -31.13
CA ILE A 456 14.60 -17.42 -31.68
C ILE A 456 15.59 -17.22 -30.53
N TRP A 457 16.81 -17.71 -30.72
CA TRP A 457 17.96 -17.44 -29.84
C TRP A 457 19.24 -17.39 -30.67
N ALA A 458 20.33 -17.01 -30.05
CA ALA A 458 21.64 -16.98 -30.67
C ALA A 458 22.68 -17.67 -29.77
N GLU A 459 23.61 -18.35 -30.40
CA GLU A 459 24.82 -18.89 -29.78
C GLU A 459 26.01 -18.21 -30.42
N SER A 460 26.90 -17.62 -29.61
CA SER A 460 28.02 -16.85 -30.16
C SER A 460 29.19 -16.80 -29.21
N GLU A 461 30.39 -16.81 -29.78
CA GLU A 461 31.66 -16.60 -29.07
C GLU A 461 32.54 -15.64 -29.88
N VAL A 462 33.19 -14.69 -29.20
CA VAL A 462 34.04 -13.71 -29.87
C VAL A 462 35.17 -14.40 -30.63
N GLY A 463 35.28 -14.10 -31.94
CA GLY A 463 36.24 -14.69 -32.87
C GLY A 463 35.88 -16.03 -33.46
N GLN A 464 34.78 -16.66 -33.02
CA GLN A 464 34.28 -17.96 -33.52
C GLN A 464 33.02 -17.86 -34.38
N GLY A 465 32.41 -16.66 -34.45
CA GLY A 465 31.20 -16.40 -35.18
C GLY A 465 29.92 -16.50 -34.37
N THR A 466 28.78 -16.51 -35.08
CA THR A 466 27.44 -16.53 -34.50
C THR A 466 26.55 -17.55 -35.18
N THR A 467 25.73 -18.24 -34.40
CA THR A 467 24.64 -19.08 -34.91
C THR A 467 23.32 -18.54 -34.42
N PHE A 468 22.52 -17.99 -35.31
CA PHE A 468 21.13 -17.69 -35.04
C PHE A 468 20.29 -18.93 -35.27
N LYS A 469 19.49 -19.31 -34.30
CA LYS A 469 18.62 -20.48 -34.35
C LYS A 469 17.18 -20.03 -34.11
N PHE A 470 16.26 -20.49 -34.94
CA PHE A 470 14.84 -20.25 -34.72
C PHE A 470 14.01 -21.48 -35.00
N VAL A 471 12.86 -21.57 -34.36
CA VAL A 471 11.88 -22.66 -34.56
C VAL A 471 10.52 -22.09 -34.92
N LEU A 472 9.84 -22.79 -35.83
CA LEU A 472 8.46 -22.49 -36.25
C LEU A 472 7.59 -23.73 -36.04
N PRO A 473 6.34 -23.59 -35.60
CA PRO A 473 5.44 -24.73 -35.41
C PRO A 473 5.06 -25.35 -36.74
N LYS A 474 5.01 -26.70 -36.80
CA LYS A 474 4.55 -27.51 -37.94
C LYS A 474 3.02 -27.56 -38.09
N GLN A 475 2.30 -26.54 -37.63
CA GLN A 475 0.84 -26.57 -37.78
C GLN A 475 0.50 -26.57 -39.30
N THR A 476 0.11 -27.72 -39.80
CA THR A 476 -0.70 -27.80 -41.02
C THR A 476 -2.10 -27.30 -40.66
N ALA A 477 -2.70 -26.47 -41.52
CA ALA A 477 -4.11 -26.15 -41.39
C ALA A 477 -4.91 -27.47 -41.42
N ASN A 478 -5.68 -27.73 -40.31
CA ASN A 478 -6.67 -28.79 -40.35
C ASN A 478 -7.80 -28.41 -41.28
#